data_5a2d61aff6688e6baf99e514c7028209
#
_entry.id   5a2d61aff6688e6baf99e514c7028209
#
_cell.length_a   1.000
_cell.length_b   1.000
_cell.length_c   1.000
_cell.angle_alpha   90.00
_cell.angle_beta   90.00
_cell.angle_gamma   90.00
#
_symmetry.space_group_name_H-M   'P 1'
#
loop_
_entity.id
_entity.type
_entity.pdbx_description
1 polymer ?
#
loop_
_entity_poly.entity_id
_entity_poly.type
_entity_poly.pdbx_seq_one_letter_code
_entity_poly.pdbx_strand_id
1 'polypeptide(L)'
;MKKLVICRHAKSSWEDPRLNDRVRPLSKRGLNDAPMMANRMQTNHVFPEKILSSKALRAKMTAEFYLATFEKMNVEYEESEALYMASAQEHLVEIKKTSNKIDTLFIFGHNPGMTELINYLGEPLENLPTAAYM
;
A
#
# COMPACT_ATOMS: atom_id res chain seq x y z
N MET A 1 13.98 -0.26 -16.09
CA MET A 1 13.49 -1.44 -15.36
C MET A 1 12.36 -1.04 -14.44
N LYS A 2 11.26 -1.75 -14.50
CA LYS A 2 10.09 -1.43 -13.69
C LYS A 2 10.23 -2.02 -12.29
N LYS A 3 9.81 -1.24 -11.27
CA LYS A 3 9.77 -1.69 -9.88
C LYS A 3 8.35 -1.60 -9.34
N LEU A 4 7.94 -2.63 -8.65
CA LEU A 4 6.66 -2.68 -7.94
C LEU A 4 6.94 -2.90 -6.46
N VAL A 5 6.49 -1.96 -5.62
CA VAL A 5 6.58 -2.10 -4.17
C VAL A 5 5.19 -2.36 -3.64
N ILE A 6 5.02 -3.52 -3.04
CA ILE A 6 3.73 -4.00 -2.54
C ILE A 6 3.67 -3.73 -1.04
N CYS A 7 2.76 -2.86 -0.61
CA CYS A 7 2.64 -2.44 0.77
C CYS A 7 1.29 -2.82 1.34
N ARG A 8 1.27 -3.55 2.45
CA ARG A 8 0.05 -3.73 3.20
C ARG A 8 -0.18 -2.49 4.07
N HIS A 9 -1.43 -2.07 4.22
CA HIS A 9 -1.76 -0.96 5.12
C HIS A 9 -1.22 -1.22 6.53
N ALA A 10 -0.95 -0.15 7.29
CA ALA A 10 -0.50 -0.26 8.68
C ALA A 10 -1.65 -0.76 9.58
N LYS A 11 -1.34 -1.06 10.83
CA LYS A 11 -2.30 -1.66 11.77
C LYS A 11 -3.54 -0.78 11.92
N SER A 12 -4.71 -1.36 11.70
CA SER A 12 -6.00 -0.67 11.83
C SER A 12 -6.59 -0.84 13.23
N SER A 13 -7.48 0.10 13.58
CA SER A 13 -8.13 0.14 14.89
C SER A 13 -9.39 -0.69 14.92
N TRP A 14 -9.62 -1.37 16.06
CA TRP A 14 -10.87 -2.03 16.38
C TRP A 14 -11.58 -1.36 17.57
N GLU A 15 -11.17 -0.15 17.95
CA GLU A 15 -11.72 0.55 19.11
C GLU A 15 -13.21 0.84 19.01
N ASP A 16 -13.69 1.14 17.80
CA ASP A 16 -15.12 1.35 17.57
C ASP A 16 -15.69 0.20 16.74
N PRO A 17 -16.35 -0.78 17.37
CA PRO A 17 -16.91 -1.93 16.64
C PRO A 17 -18.11 -1.60 15.76
N ARG A 18 -18.66 -0.37 15.87
CA ARG A 18 -19.79 0.06 15.04
C ARG A 18 -19.35 0.52 13.65
N LEU A 19 -18.05 0.78 13.46
CA LEU A 19 -17.55 1.26 12.19
C LEU A 19 -17.59 0.18 11.12
N ASN A 20 -18.03 0.57 9.93
CA ASN A 20 -17.91 -0.26 8.75
C ASN A 20 -16.41 -0.49 8.46
N ASP A 21 -16.07 -1.67 8.00
CA ASP A 21 -14.66 -2.04 7.72
C ASP A 21 -13.92 -1.00 6.88
N ARG A 22 -14.57 -0.42 5.87
CA ARG A 22 -13.95 0.54 4.96
C ARG A 22 -13.51 1.83 5.64
N VAL A 23 -14.18 2.21 6.72
CA VAL A 23 -13.91 3.47 7.44
C VAL A 23 -13.15 3.28 8.74
N ARG A 24 -12.63 2.09 8.99
CA ARG A 24 -11.77 1.84 10.15
C ARG A 24 -10.43 2.56 9.95
N PRO A 25 -10.04 3.42 10.91
CA PRO A 25 -8.78 4.16 10.80
C PRO A 25 -7.59 3.32 11.25
N LEU A 26 -6.40 3.88 11.15
CA LEU A 26 -5.21 3.27 11.74
C LEU A 26 -5.29 3.31 13.27
N SER A 27 -4.73 2.29 13.92
CA SER A 27 -4.52 2.25 15.36
C SER A 27 -3.34 3.14 15.73
N LYS A 28 -3.10 3.32 17.04
CA LYS A 28 -1.90 4.03 17.52
C LYS A 28 -0.63 3.40 16.98
N ARG A 29 -0.55 2.08 16.97
CA ARG A 29 0.58 1.35 16.38
C ARG A 29 0.73 1.67 14.90
N GLY A 30 -0.39 1.66 14.16
CA GLY A 30 -0.37 1.97 12.74
C GLY A 30 0.10 3.39 12.46
N LEU A 31 -0.33 4.36 13.27
CA LEU A 31 0.09 5.75 13.15
C LEU A 31 1.59 5.94 13.41
N ASN A 32 2.21 5.05 14.19
CA ASN A 32 3.64 5.05 14.41
C ASN A 32 4.41 4.29 13.33
N ASP A 33 3.89 3.13 12.91
CA ASP A 33 4.59 2.25 11.97
C ASP A 33 4.62 2.83 10.54
N ALA A 34 3.54 3.47 10.10
CA ALA A 34 3.44 3.95 8.73
C ALA A 34 4.52 5.00 8.40
N PRO A 35 4.68 6.09 9.18
CA PRO A 35 5.75 7.05 8.90
C PRO A 35 7.14 6.45 9.08
N MET A 36 7.32 5.55 10.03
CA MET A 36 8.60 4.86 10.25
C MET A 36 9.00 4.06 9.01
N MET A 37 8.07 3.31 8.42
CA MET A 37 8.35 2.53 7.22
C MET A 37 8.59 3.40 6.00
N ALA A 38 7.86 4.51 5.86
CA ALA A 38 8.08 5.46 4.78
C ALA A 38 9.48 6.06 4.86
N ASN A 39 9.92 6.46 6.06
CA ASN A 39 11.26 6.98 6.29
C ASN A 39 12.34 5.94 6.01
N ARG A 40 12.08 4.68 6.34
CA ARG A 40 13.00 3.57 6.05
C ARG A 40 13.18 3.39 4.55
N MET A 41 12.12 3.48 3.77
CA MET A 41 12.21 3.41 2.31
C MET A 41 13.02 4.57 1.75
N GLN A 42 12.81 5.77 2.27
CA GLN A 42 13.58 6.95 1.86
C GLN A 42 15.07 6.76 2.16
N THR A 43 15.40 6.26 3.34
CA THR A 43 16.78 5.99 3.74
C THR A 43 17.42 4.94 2.85
N ASN A 44 16.66 3.95 2.40
CA ASN A 44 17.13 2.89 1.51
C ASN A 44 17.07 3.28 0.03
N HIS A 45 16.78 4.54 -0.26
CA HIS A 45 16.69 5.07 -1.64
C HIS A 45 15.65 4.36 -2.51
N VAL A 46 14.52 3.98 -1.91
CA VAL A 46 13.37 3.43 -2.63
C VAL A 46 12.33 4.54 -2.74
N PHE A 47 12.18 5.10 -3.95
CA PHE A 47 11.35 6.29 -4.17
C PHE A 47 10.20 5.98 -5.12
N PRO A 48 8.95 6.33 -4.74
CA PRO A 48 7.80 6.12 -5.61
C PRO A 48 7.70 7.22 -6.67
N GLU A 49 7.31 6.85 -7.88
CA GLU A 49 6.87 7.81 -8.88
C GLU A 49 5.35 7.93 -8.86
N LYS A 50 4.68 6.83 -8.53
CA LYS A 50 3.23 6.79 -8.35
C LYS A 50 2.88 5.92 -7.15
N ILE A 51 1.86 6.36 -6.40
CA ILE A 51 1.24 5.59 -5.33
C ILE A 51 -0.21 5.31 -5.72
N LEU A 52 -0.58 4.03 -5.71
CA LEU A 52 -1.92 3.56 -5.98
C LEU A 52 -2.46 2.90 -4.70
N SER A 53 -3.58 3.38 -4.18
CA SER A 53 -4.13 2.91 -2.91
C SER A 53 -5.56 2.43 -3.04
N SER A 54 -5.89 1.41 -2.24
CA SER A 54 -7.29 1.06 -1.96
C SER A 54 -8.02 2.26 -1.35
N LYS A 55 -9.32 2.34 -1.55
CA LYS A 55 -10.17 3.40 -0.97
C LYS A 55 -10.52 3.20 0.50
N ALA A 56 -10.17 2.07 1.11
CA ALA A 56 -10.36 1.90 2.54
C ALA A 56 -9.54 2.92 3.33
N LEU A 57 -10.12 3.48 4.38
CA LEU A 57 -9.49 4.56 5.14
C LEU A 57 -8.10 4.18 5.66
N ARG A 58 -7.93 2.96 6.18
CA ARG A 58 -6.64 2.50 6.70
C ARG A 58 -5.54 2.48 5.64
N ALA A 59 -5.88 2.14 4.40
CA ALA A 59 -4.92 2.15 3.29
C ALA A 59 -4.59 3.58 2.87
N LYS A 60 -5.61 4.44 2.77
CA LYS A 60 -5.43 5.87 2.44
C LYS A 60 -4.55 6.56 3.46
N MET A 61 -4.81 6.35 4.75
CA MET A 61 -4.01 6.94 5.83
C MET A 61 -2.56 6.51 5.75
N THR A 62 -2.32 5.22 5.47
CA THR A 62 -0.95 4.71 5.29
C THR A 62 -0.27 5.40 4.11
N ALA A 63 -0.95 5.47 2.97
CA ALA A 63 -0.43 6.11 1.76
C ALA A 63 -0.14 7.59 1.98
N GLU A 64 -0.96 8.30 2.76
CA GLU A 64 -0.76 9.72 3.07
C GLU A 64 0.57 9.98 3.78
N PHE A 65 0.99 9.08 4.68
CA PHE A 65 2.30 9.21 5.32
C PHE A 65 3.44 9.09 4.31
N TYR A 66 3.28 8.21 3.31
CA TYR A 66 4.27 8.08 2.24
C TYR A 66 4.28 9.33 1.35
N LEU A 67 3.11 9.87 1.02
CA LEU A 67 3.02 11.09 0.23
C LEU A 67 3.69 12.27 0.96
N ALA A 68 3.51 12.37 2.27
CA ALA A 68 4.16 13.40 3.07
C ALA A 68 5.69 13.23 3.09
N THR A 69 6.17 12.00 3.25
CA THR A 69 7.60 11.70 3.26
C THR A 69 8.26 12.05 1.93
N PHE A 70 7.57 11.80 0.81
CA PHE A 70 8.10 12.02 -0.54
C PHE A 70 7.51 13.26 -1.22
N GLU A 71 7.02 14.23 -0.46
CA GLU A 71 6.30 15.40 -1.00
C GLU A 71 7.10 16.19 -2.03
N LYS A 72 8.43 16.24 -1.91
CA LYS A 72 9.30 16.98 -2.83
C LYS A 72 9.48 16.29 -4.18
N MET A 73 9.01 15.07 -4.33
CA MET A 73 9.23 14.27 -5.52
C MET A 73 8.09 14.31 -6.52
N ASN A 74 7.03 15.07 -6.24
CA ASN A 74 5.84 15.17 -7.11
C ASN A 74 5.24 13.80 -7.43
N VAL A 75 5.03 12.98 -6.41
CA VAL A 75 4.47 11.64 -6.57
C VAL A 75 3.03 11.72 -7.06
N GLU A 76 2.72 10.99 -8.13
CA GLU A 76 1.35 10.84 -8.61
C GLU A 76 0.58 9.95 -7.64
N TYR A 77 -0.67 10.32 -7.31
CA TYR A 77 -1.49 9.54 -6.38
C TYR A 77 -2.85 9.23 -6.98
N GLU A 78 -3.26 7.98 -6.85
CA GLU A 78 -4.56 7.52 -7.31
C GLU A 78 -5.16 6.53 -6.33
N GLU A 79 -6.48 6.62 -6.11
CA GLU A 79 -7.23 5.67 -5.30
C GLU A 79 -8.06 4.79 -6.21
N SER A 80 -8.17 3.50 -5.89
CA SER A 80 -8.94 2.54 -6.66
C SER A 80 -9.83 1.70 -5.76
N GLU A 81 -11.13 1.72 -6.06
CA GLU A 81 -12.10 0.85 -5.40
C GLU A 81 -11.81 -0.63 -5.67
N ALA A 82 -11.28 -0.93 -6.86
CA ALA A 82 -10.97 -2.30 -7.27
C ALA A 82 -9.90 -2.95 -6.40
N LEU A 83 -9.10 -2.15 -5.67
CA LEU A 83 -8.08 -2.69 -4.77
C LEU A 83 -8.63 -3.07 -3.39
N TYR A 84 -9.86 -2.68 -3.07
CA TYR A 84 -10.45 -3.03 -1.78
C TYR A 84 -10.72 -4.53 -1.72
N MET A 85 -10.02 -5.21 -0.82
CA MET A 85 -10.11 -6.68 -0.64
C MET A 85 -9.91 -7.45 -1.95
N ALA A 86 -9.04 -6.95 -2.82
CA ALA A 86 -8.79 -7.52 -4.14
C ALA A 86 -8.01 -8.83 -4.10
N SER A 87 -8.24 -9.69 -5.09
CA SER A 87 -7.44 -10.89 -5.35
C SER A 87 -6.12 -10.50 -6.05
N ALA A 88 -5.20 -11.47 -6.19
CA ALA A 88 -3.96 -11.25 -6.94
C ALA A 88 -4.25 -10.79 -8.37
N GLN A 89 -5.20 -11.42 -9.05
CA GLN A 89 -5.56 -11.06 -10.43
C GLN A 89 -6.14 -9.65 -10.53
N GLU A 90 -6.99 -9.28 -9.58
CA GLU A 90 -7.56 -7.93 -9.55
C GLU A 90 -6.49 -6.86 -9.33
N HIS A 91 -5.48 -7.16 -8.47
CA HIS A 91 -4.32 -6.29 -8.33
C HIS A 91 -3.56 -6.13 -9.64
N LEU A 92 -3.34 -7.25 -10.36
CA LEU A 92 -2.60 -7.22 -11.63
C LEU A 92 -3.33 -6.38 -12.67
N VAL A 93 -4.65 -6.46 -12.74
CA VAL A 93 -5.45 -5.62 -13.66
C VAL A 93 -5.20 -4.14 -13.38
N GLU A 94 -5.24 -3.74 -12.12
CA GLU A 94 -5.02 -2.33 -11.74
C GLU A 94 -3.59 -1.89 -11.99
N ILE A 95 -2.61 -2.75 -11.71
CA ILE A 95 -1.19 -2.46 -11.97
C ILE A 95 -0.95 -2.25 -13.47
N LYS A 96 -1.56 -3.06 -14.32
CA LYS A 96 -1.39 -2.97 -15.77
C LYS A 96 -1.97 -1.69 -16.37
N LYS A 97 -2.88 -1.03 -15.69
CA LYS A 97 -3.44 0.26 -16.12
C LYS A 97 -2.45 1.42 -15.91
N THR A 98 -1.38 1.19 -15.15
CA THR A 98 -0.37 2.22 -14.88
C THR A 98 0.39 2.56 -16.15
N SER A 99 0.61 3.86 -16.38
CA SER A 99 1.35 4.35 -17.55
C SER A 99 2.75 3.75 -17.63
N ASN A 100 3.19 3.47 -18.86
CA ASN A 100 4.57 3.01 -19.11
C ASN A 100 5.63 4.04 -18.72
N LYS A 101 5.24 5.30 -18.50
CA LYS A 101 6.14 6.36 -18.03
C LYS A 101 6.50 6.21 -16.56
N ILE A 102 5.74 5.42 -15.80
CA ILE A 102 5.99 5.15 -14.39
C ILE A 102 6.93 3.96 -14.29
N ASP A 103 8.10 4.15 -13.69
CA ASP A 103 9.08 3.09 -13.48
C ASP A 103 9.00 2.47 -12.08
N THR A 104 8.54 3.23 -11.08
CA THR A 104 8.39 2.75 -9.71
C THR A 104 6.98 3.04 -9.21
N LEU A 105 6.22 1.98 -8.97
CA LEU A 105 4.86 2.03 -8.47
C LEU A 105 4.80 1.44 -7.06
N PHE A 106 4.25 2.21 -6.12
CA PHE A 106 3.90 1.70 -4.78
C PHE A 106 2.40 1.42 -4.77
N ILE A 107 2.03 0.24 -4.31
CA ILE A 107 0.62 -0.15 -4.21
C ILE A 107 0.28 -0.46 -2.75
N PHE A 108 -0.83 0.10 -2.26
CA PHE A 108 -1.30 -0.10 -0.89
C PHE A 108 -2.64 -0.82 -0.90
N GLY A 109 -2.71 -1.93 -0.19
CA GLY A 109 -3.90 -2.76 -0.16
C GLY A 109 -3.98 -3.67 1.06
N HIS A 110 -4.62 -4.80 0.88
CA HIS A 110 -5.05 -5.67 1.96
C HIS A 110 -4.67 -7.13 1.74
N ASN A 111 -4.51 -7.88 2.83
CA ASN A 111 -4.44 -9.33 2.77
C ASN A 111 -5.86 -9.93 2.71
N PRO A 112 -6.02 -11.13 2.17
CA PRO A 112 -4.96 -12.02 1.68
C PRO A 112 -4.42 -11.69 0.28
N GLY A 113 -5.07 -10.78 -0.45
CA GLY A 113 -4.71 -10.48 -1.84
C GLY A 113 -3.27 -10.05 -2.06
N MET A 114 -2.71 -9.25 -1.13
CA MET A 114 -1.31 -8.81 -1.23
C MET A 114 -0.33 -9.97 -1.13
N THR A 115 -0.55 -10.88 -0.18
CA THR A 115 0.28 -12.08 -0.04
C THR A 115 0.16 -12.97 -1.28
N GLU A 116 -1.05 -13.15 -1.78
CA GLU A 116 -1.30 -13.93 -3.00
C GLU A 116 -0.58 -13.33 -4.20
N LEU A 117 -0.58 -12.01 -4.32
CA LEU A 117 0.10 -11.29 -5.40
C LEU A 117 1.61 -11.53 -5.35
N ILE A 118 2.21 -11.43 -4.17
CA ILE A 118 3.64 -11.67 -3.97
C ILE A 118 3.99 -13.10 -4.38
N ASN A 119 3.21 -14.07 -3.93
CA ASN A 119 3.43 -15.47 -4.28
C ASN A 119 3.27 -15.72 -5.78
N TYR A 120 2.30 -15.09 -6.40
CA TYR A 120 2.10 -15.17 -7.85
C TYR A 120 3.32 -14.64 -8.62
N LEU A 121 3.97 -13.61 -8.10
CA LEU A 121 5.15 -13.01 -8.72
C LEU A 121 6.44 -13.80 -8.44
N GLY A 122 6.34 -14.93 -7.73
CA GLY A 122 7.45 -15.85 -7.56
C GLY A 122 8.18 -15.78 -6.21
N GLU A 123 7.73 -14.95 -5.29
CA GLU A 123 8.34 -14.81 -3.97
C GLU A 123 7.50 -15.56 -2.93
N PRO A 124 7.94 -16.75 -2.45
CA PRO A 124 7.17 -17.50 -1.47
C PRO A 124 7.04 -16.74 -0.14
N LEU A 125 5.80 -16.57 0.32
CA LEU A 125 5.50 -15.84 1.53
C LEU A 125 4.20 -16.37 2.13
N GLU A 126 4.20 -16.69 3.42
CA GLU A 126 2.98 -17.16 4.10
C GLU A 126 2.02 -16.01 4.39
N ASN A 127 2.55 -14.87 4.82
CA ASN A 127 1.75 -13.70 5.14
C ASN A 127 2.60 -12.43 5.12
N LEU A 128 2.07 -11.38 4.49
CA LEU A 128 2.68 -10.05 4.53
C LEU A 128 2.14 -9.31 5.77
N PRO A 129 2.99 -9.02 6.77
CA PRO A 129 2.53 -8.30 7.98
C PRO A 129 2.01 -6.89 7.66
N THR A 130 1.21 -6.32 8.57
CA THR A 130 0.78 -4.92 8.45
C THR A 130 1.98 -3.99 8.38
N ALA A 131 1.88 -2.93 7.59
CA ALA A 131 2.93 -1.95 7.32
C ALA A 131 4.17 -2.52 6.62
N ALA A 132 4.22 -3.83 6.33
CA ALA A 132 5.34 -4.43 5.59
C ALA A 132 5.25 -4.12 4.10
N TYR A 133 6.38 -4.28 3.41
CA TYR A 133 6.43 -4.10 1.96
C TYR A 133 7.36 -5.12 1.32
N MET A 134 7.20 -5.24 0.02
CA MET A 134 8.07 -6.10 -0.77
C MET A 134 8.20 -5.59 -2.20
#